data_b263f0283368e8a9d0a832ce348af6da
#
_entry.id   b263f0283368e8a9d0a832ce348af6da
#
_cell.length_a   1.000
_cell.length_b   1.000
_cell.length_c   1.000
_cell.angle_alpha   90.00
_cell.angle_beta   90.00
_cell.angle_gamma   90.00
#
_symmetry.space_group_name_H-M   'P 1'
#
loop_
_entity.id
_entity.type
_entity.pdbx_description
1 polymer ?
#
loop_
_entity_poly.entity_id
_entity_poly.type
_entity_poly.pdbx_seq_one_letter_code
_entity_poly.pdbx_strand_id
1 'polypeptide(L)'
;NLTDRDANHMKSGGSKDIRPGYNCQAAVTESGIIVAGEAVTEANDRNQLKPMIKKTELNTQEKVKEVGADSGYGSYANYEYLEERGIEGYIPDDHFRQYKSGEYQKEENRYHYTNFTYDSASDSYVCPEGKRLVYWKTRTNKTDSRQWNHKVYRGRECVACQKRSLCTKAKVRELLIDIREPLLQKMREKLISDEGRRKYFMRQYIIEPVFGHLKFNVGYRNFLLRGLEKVCAEFKLMCIGWNLKKMLKLGIRLATV
;
A
#
# COMPACT_ATOMS: atom_id res chain seq x y z
N ASN A 1 16.79 0.11 21.52
CA ASN A 1 17.92 1.04 21.45
C ASN A 1 18.10 1.74 22.81
N LEU A 2 19.29 1.63 23.41
CA LEU A 2 19.57 2.21 24.74
C LEU A 2 19.58 3.74 24.73
N THR A 3 19.87 4.36 23.59
CA THR A 3 19.99 5.81 23.46
C THR A 3 18.71 6.49 23.00
N ASP A 4 17.80 5.73 22.37
CA ASP A 4 16.47 6.20 21.92
C ASP A 4 15.50 5.01 21.98
N ARG A 5 14.65 4.99 23.01
CA ARG A 5 13.73 3.88 23.27
C ARG A 5 12.57 3.81 22.29
N ASP A 6 12.23 4.93 21.66
CA ASP A 6 11.12 5.03 20.71
C ASP A 6 11.54 4.62 19.30
N ALA A 7 12.85 4.67 18.98
CA ALA A 7 13.35 4.29 17.67
C ALA A 7 13.25 2.78 17.45
N ASN A 8 12.54 2.39 16.40
CA ASN A 8 12.32 1.00 16.04
C ASN A 8 13.30 0.52 14.95
N HIS A 9 13.54 -0.78 14.88
CA HIS A 9 14.41 -1.34 13.86
C HIS A 9 13.73 -1.32 12.48
N MET A 10 14.34 -0.62 11.53
CA MET A 10 13.81 -0.42 10.19
C MET A 10 14.88 -0.72 9.14
N LYS A 11 14.46 -1.20 7.96
CA LYS A 11 15.33 -1.29 6.81
C LYS A 11 15.63 0.11 6.29
N SER A 12 16.91 0.42 6.10
CA SER A 12 17.33 1.72 5.56
C SER A 12 17.33 1.67 4.02
N GLY A 13 16.32 2.29 3.40
CA GLY A 13 16.28 2.50 1.95
C GLY A 13 16.55 1.23 1.12
N GLY A 14 17.44 1.32 0.13
CA GLY A 14 17.83 0.18 -0.71
C GLY A 14 18.87 -0.78 -0.09
N SER A 15 19.33 -0.52 1.15
CA SER A 15 20.29 -1.38 1.82
C SER A 15 19.60 -2.51 2.59
N LYS A 16 20.32 -3.62 2.81
CA LYS A 16 19.86 -4.71 3.67
C LYS A 16 20.03 -4.40 5.17
N ASP A 17 20.63 -3.26 5.50
CA ASP A 17 20.94 -2.89 6.87
C ASP A 17 19.67 -2.55 7.64
N ILE A 18 19.57 -3.13 8.83
CA ILE A 18 18.52 -2.82 9.79
C ILE A 18 19.11 -1.85 10.82
N ARG A 19 18.51 -0.65 10.91
CA ARG A 19 18.96 0.40 11.83
C ARG A 19 17.80 0.91 12.67
N PRO A 20 18.05 1.35 13.91
CA PRO A 20 17.05 2.10 14.66
C PRO A 20 16.69 3.39 13.93
N GLY A 21 15.40 3.68 13.83
CA GLY A 21 14.94 4.89 13.14
C GLY A 21 13.43 5.12 13.30
N TYR A 22 12.97 6.10 12.58
CA TYR A 22 11.57 6.48 12.50
C TYR A 22 11.11 6.48 11.05
N ASN A 23 9.86 6.13 10.83
CA ASN A 23 9.24 6.17 9.53
C ASN A 23 8.54 7.53 9.35
N CYS A 24 9.00 8.32 8.38
CA CYS A 24 8.46 9.66 8.12
C CYS A 24 7.37 9.60 7.06
N GLN A 25 6.19 10.03 7.42
CA GLN A 25 5.01 10.11 6.58
C GLN A 25 4.75 11.55 6.15
N ALA A 26 4.47 11.79 4.87
CA ALA A 26 4.10 13.11 4.36
C ALA A 26 2.94 12.99 3.37
N ALA A 27 1.95 13.85 3.50
CA ALA A 27 0.93 14.07 2.48
C ALA A 27 1.24 15.39 1.77
N VAL A 28 1.31 15.32 0.44
CA VAL A 28 1.74 16.43 -0.41
C VAL A 28 0.69 16.67 -1.49
N THR A 29 0.31 17.92 -1.70
CA THR A 29 -0.62 18.32 -2.77
C THR A 29 0.06 18.25 -4.15
N GLU A 30 -0.73 18.29 -5.22
CA GLU A 30 -0.21 18.36 -6.59
C GLU A 30 0.71 19.57 -6.82
N SER A 31 0.45 20.68 -6.12
CA SER A 31 1.32 21.87 -6.15
C SER A 31 2.65 21.66 -5.41
N GLY A 32 2.85 20.54 -4.72
CA GLY A 32 4.04 20.19 -3.97
C GLY A 32 4.12 20.80 -2.57
N ILE A 33 3.00 21.21 -1.99
CA ILE A 33 2.90 21.68 -0.60
C ILE A 33 2.62 20.49 0.32
N ILE A 34 3.38 20.34 1.38
CA ILE A 34 3.15 19.33 2.42
C ILE A 34 2.02 19.82 3.32
N VAL A 35 0.92 19.08 3.35
CA VAL A 35 -0.28 19.40 4.16
C VAL A 35 -0.35 18.59 5.45
N ALA A 36 0.35 17.46 5.52
CA ALA A 36 0.52 16.71 6.76
C ALA A 36 1.91 16.05 6.77
N GLY A 37 2.56 16.05 7.93
CA GLY A 37 3.84 15.39 8.18
C GLY A 37 3.88 14.78 9.57
N GLU A 38 4.29 13.51 9.67
CA GLU A 38 4.43 12.77 10.93
C GLU A 38 5.62 11.84 10.89
N ALA A 39 6.31 11.70 12.02
CA ALA A 39 7.22 10.60 12.27
C ALA A 39 6.50 9.54 13.10
N VAL A 40 6.65 8.26 12.72
CA VAL A 40 6.03 7.13 13.42
C VAL A 40 7.05 6.05 13.71
N THR A 41 6.74 5.17 14.65
CA THR A 41 7.61 4.08 15.06
C THR A 41 7.37 2.78 14.28
N GLU A 42 6.25 2.69 13.56
CA GLU A 42 5.95 1.54 12.72
C GLU A 42 6.83 1.50 11.49
N ALA A 43 7.48 0.35 11.28
CA ALA A 43 8.40 0.15 10.16
C ALA A 43 7.70 0.01 8.79
N ASN A 44 6.39 -0.24 8.76
CA ASN A 44 5.61 -0.36 7.53
C ASN A 44 4.52 0.69 7.43
N ASP A 45 4.13 1.01 6.18
CA ASP A 45 3.22 2.10 5.89
C ASP A 45 1.73 1.69 5.89
N ARG A 46 1.43 0.38 5.97
CA ARG A 46 0.06 -0.16 5.83
C ARG A 46 -0.96 0.49 6.74
N ASN A 47 -0.57 0.79 7.98
CA ASN A 47 -1.45 1.40 8.97
C ASN A 47 -1.45 2.93 8.93
N GLN A 48 -0.61 3.55 8.09
CA GLN A 48 -0.42 5.00 8.10
C GLN A 48 -1.36 5.75 7.16
N LEU A 49 -2.01 5.09 6.20
CA LEU A 49 -2.90 5.74 5.24
C LEU A 49 -4.05 6.47 5.94
N LYS A 50 -4.79 5.77 6.79
CA LYS A 50 -5.96 6.33 7.50
C LYS A 50 -5.61 7.51 8.41
N PRO A 51 -4.57 7.44 9.27
CA PRO A 51 -4.12 8.58 10.07
C PRO A 51 -3.70 9.78 9.23
N MET A 52 -2.96 9.55 8.13
CA MET A 52 -2.50 10.62 7.27
C MET A 52 -3.62 11.32 6.51
N ILE A 53 -4.63 10.57 6.02
CA ILE A 53 -5.83 11.16 5.41
C ILE A 53 -6.57 12.04 6.43
N LYS A 54 -6.84 11.50 7.64
CA LYS A 54 -7.52 12.28 8.69
C LYS A 54 -6.76 13.55 9.06
N LYS A 55 -5.43 13.46 9.14
CA LYS A 55 -4.59 14.62 9.46
C LYS A 55 -4.58 15.66 8.33
N THR A 56 -4.57 15.19 7.09
CA THR A 56 -4.71 16.06 5.92
C THR A 56 -6.02 16.83 5.99
N GLU A 57 -7.13 16.14 6.20
CA GLU A 57 -8.46 16.75 6.31
C GLU A 57 -8.55 17.75 7.49
N LEU A 58 -7.94 17.42 8.63
CA LEU A 58 -7.87 18.31 9.77
C LEU A 58 -7.09 19.59 9.46
N ASN A 59 -5.96 19.48 8.80
CA ASN A 59 -5.07 20.62 8.51
C ASN A 59 -5.60 21.50 7.38
N THR A 60 -6.24 20.91 6.37
CA THR A 60 -6.76 21.64 5.20
C THR A 60 -8.21 22.10 5.37
N GLN A 61 -8.94 21.55 6.32
CA GLN A 61 -10.39 21.71 6.49
C GLN A 61 -11.18 21.26 5.24
N GLU A 62 -10.57 20.40 4.40
CA GLU A 62 -11.16 19.87 3.18
C GLU A 62 -11.14 18.35 3.20
N LYS A 63 -12.16 17.71 2.59
CA LYS A 63 -12.19 16.26 2.42
C LYS A 63 -11.22 15.83 1.33
N VAL A 64 -10.44 14.79 1.60
CA VAL A 64 -9.58 14.15 0.60
C VAL A 64 -10.48 13.42 -0.42
N LYS A 65 -10.34 13.76 -1.69
CA LYS A 65 -11.08 13.16 -2.81
C LYS A 65 -10.27 12.10 -3.55
N GLU A 66 -8.95 12.30 -3.62
CA GLU A 66 -8.03 11.43 -4.34
C GLU A 66 -6.73 11.23 -3.56
N VAL A 67 -6.15 10.04 -3.62
CA VAL A 67 -4.87 9.73 -2.99
C VAL A 67 -4.04 8.76 -3.83
N GLY A 68 -2.79 9.11 -4.08
CA GLY A 68 -1.77 8.23 -4.64
C GLY A 68 -0.73 7.87 -3.58
N ALA A 69 -0.42 6.59 -3.40
CA ALA A 69 0.62 6.14 -2.49
C ALA A 69 1.40 4.94 -3.07
N ASP A 70 2.52 4.58 -2.47
CA ASP A 70 3.30 3.42 -2.93
C ASP A 70 2.70 2.09 -2.44
N SER A 71 3.33 0.98 -2.85
CA SER A 71 2.87 -0.36 -2.48
C SER A 71 2.96 -0.66 -0.99
N GLY A 72 3.76 0.09 -0.24
CA GLY A 72 3.83 -0.05 1.22
C GLY A 72 2.51 0.19 1.91
N TYR A 73 1.63 1.01 1.31
CA TYR A 73 0.27 1.27 1.80
C TYR A 73 -0.77 0.27 1.27
N GLY A 74 -0.40 -0.59 0.30
CA GLY A 74 -1.31 -1.56 -0.31
C GLY A 74 -1.80 -2.60 0.69
N SER A 75 -3.09 -2.56 1.03
CA SER A 75 -3.73 -3.56 1.88
C SER A 75 -5.25 -3.56 1.68
N TYR A 76 -5.87 -4.72 1.90
CA TYR A 76 -7.33 -4.83 1.84
C TYR A 76 -8.05 -3.84 2.77
N ALA A 77 -7.50 -3.59 3.97
CA ALA A 77 -8.09 -2.66 4.92
C ALA A 77 -8.03 -1.19 4.44
N ASN A 78 -7.01 -0.84 3.66
CA ASN A 78 -6.91 0.49 3.07
C ASN A 78 -7.81 0.62 1.84
N TYR A 79 -7.91 -0.41 0.99
CA TYR A 79 -8.85 -0.38 -0.16
C TYR A 79 -10.30 -0.30 0.30
N GLU A 80 -10.69 -1.07 1.34
CA GLU A 80 -12.01 -1.01 1.98
C GLU A 80 -12.29 0.39 2.54
N TYR A 81 -11.35 0.97 3.27
CA TYR A 81 -11.49 2.33 3.81
C TYR A 81 -11.66 3.40 2.72
N LEU A 82 -10.92 3.30 1.61
CA LEU A 82 -11.06 4.22 0.49
C LEU A 82 -12.42 4.10 -0.18
N GLU A 83 -12.91 2.86 -0.41
CA GLU A 83 -14.23 2.59 -0.98
C GLU A 83 -15.36 3.12 -0.08
N GLU A 84 -15.32 2.83 1.23
CA GLU A 84 -16.30 3.33 2.21
C GLU A 84 -16.35 4.86 2.29
N ARG A 85 -15.21 5.51 2.08
CA ARG A 85 -15.10 6.97 2.12
C ARG A 85 -15.37 7.64 0.78
N GLY A 86 -15.52 6.89 -0.30
CA GLY A 86 -15.63 7.41 -1.66
C GLY A 86 -14.36 8.17 -2.10
N ILE A 87 -13.18 7.74 -1.61
CA ILE A 87 -11.89 8.35 -1.97
C ILE A 87 -11.28 7.58 -3.13
N GLU A 88 -10.96 8.27 -4.22
CA GLU A 88 -10.25 7.67 -5.35
C GLU A 88 -8.81 7.34 -4.98
N GLY A 89 -8.50 6.03 -4.89
CA GLY A 89 -7.18 5.54 -4.57
C GLY A 89 -6.37 5.11 -5.79
N TYR A 90 -5.06 5.35 -5.78
CA TYR A 90 -4.08 4.86 -6.75
C TYR A 90 -2.91 4.25 -5.97
N ILE A 91 -3.13 3.06 -5.41
CA ILE A 91 -2.21 2.39 -4.48
C ILE A 91 -2.01 0.94 -4.93
N PRO A 92 -0.84 0.56 -5.46
CA PRO A 92 -0.56 -0.82 -5.85
C PRO A 92 -0.42 -1.72 -4.61
N ASP A 93 -0.66 -3.01 -4.80
CA ASP A 93 -0.27 -4.02 -3.83
C ASP A 93 1.18 -4.50 -4.04
N ASP A 94 1.70 -5.27 -3.10
CA ASP A 94 3.08 -5.81 -3.13
C ASP A 94 3.37 -6.68 -4.37
N HIS A 95 2.33 -7.25 -4.98
CA HIS A 95 2.42 -8.13 -6.15
C HIS A 95 2.05 -7.45 -7.47
N PHE A 96 1.74 -6.15 -7.45
CA PHE A 96 1.30 -5.43 -8.65
C PHE A 96 2.33 -5.44 -9.78
N ARG A 97 3.64 -5.42 -9.44
CA ARG A 97 4.71 -5.50 -10.45
C ARG A 97 4.64 -6.82 -11.23
N GLN A 98 4.53 -7.94 -10.53
CA GLN A 98 4.41 -9.28 -11.11
C GLN A 98 3.09 -9.43 -11.88
N TYR A 99 2.00 -8.88 -11.35
CA TYR A 99 0.72 -8.84 -12.03
C TYR A 99 0.82 -8.08 -13.37
N LYS A 100 1.38 -6.88 -13.35
CA LYS A 100 1.54 -6.02 -14.54
C LYS A 100 2.50 -6.62 -15.57
N SER A 101 3.56 -7.30 -15.16
CA SER A 101 4.55 -7.90 -16.06
C SER A 101 4.09 -9.22 -16.69
N GLY A 102 2.92 -9.74 -16.31
CA GLY A 102 2.45 -11.03 -16.75
C GLY A 102 3.22 -12.21 -16.13
N GLU A 103 3.89 -12.02 -15.00
CA GLU A 103 4.66 -13.08 -14.32
C GLU A 103 3.78 -14.29 -13.98
N TYR A 104 2.53 -14.05 -13.61
CA TYR A 104 1.60 -15.11 -13.25
C TYR A 104 1.00 -15.86 -14.45
N GLN A 105 1.12 -15.32 -15.68
CA GLN A 105 0.71 -15.99 -16.92
C GLN A 105 1.79 -16.91 -17.50
N LYS A 106 3.01 -16.88 -16.98
CA LYS A 106 4.09 -17.79 -17.42
C LYS A 106 3.73 -19.24 -17.11
N GLU A 107 4.20 -20.18 -17.96
CA GLU A 107 3.89 -21.61 -17.83
C GLU A 107 4.32 -22.19 -16.48
N GLU A 108 5.45 -21.73 -15.91
CA GLU A 108 5.93 -22.10 -14.58
C GLU A 108 4.98 -21.69 -13.45
N ASN A 109 4.16 -20.66 -13.67
CA ASN A 109 3.15 -20.15 -12.74
C ASN A 109 1.72 -20.53 -13.12
N ARG A 110 1.54 -21.47 -14.06
CA ARG A 110 0.23 -21.85 -14.60
C ARG A 110 -0.84 -22.08 -13.53
N TYR A 111 -0.47 -22.68 -12.40
CA TYR A 111 -1.40 -22.98 -11.30
C TYR A 111 -1.37 -21.94 -10.18
N HIS A 112 -0.84 -20.74 -10.43
CA HIS A 112 -1.01 -19.63 -9.50
C HIS A 112 -2.50 -19.25 -9.40
N TYR A 113 -2.95 -18.80 -8.21
CA TYR A 113 -4.39 -18.55 -7.97
C TYR A 113 -5.00 -17.52 -8.93
N THR A 114 -4.22 -16.56 -9.41
CA THR A 114 -4.64 -15.52 -10.37
C THR A 114 -5.04 -16.08 -11.74
N ASN A 115 -4.64 -17.32 -12.08
CA ASN A 115 -4.96 -18.00 -13.34
C ASN A 115 -6.22 -18.85 -13.22
N PHE A 116 -6.91 -18.80 -12.09
CA PHE A 116 -8.21 -19.43 -11.90
C PHE A 116 -9.30 -18.41 -12.20
N THR A 117 -10.20 -18.74 -13.11
CA THR A 117 -11.28 -17.84 -13.52
C THR A 117 -12.45 -17.94 -12.54
N TYR A 118 -12.88 -16.84 -11.99
CA TYR A 118 -14.06 -16.78 -11.13
C TYR A 118 -15.35 -16.80 -11.97
N ASP A 119 -16.25 -17.69 -11.63
CA ASP A 119 -17.60 -17.78 -12.19
C ASP A 119 -18.59 -17.27 -11.13
N SER A 120 -19.10 -16.05 -11.33
CA SER A 120 -20.03 -15.40 -10.41
C SER A 120 -21.40 -16.06 -10.37
N ALA A 121 -21.84 -16.70 -11.46
CA ALA A 121 -23.14 -17.34 -11.53
C ALA A 121 -23.23 -18.57 -10.60
N SER A 122 -22.12 -19.28 -10.39
CA SER A 122 -22.06 -20.47 -9.56
C SER A 122 -21.22 -20.31 -8.28
N ASP A 123 -20.75 -19.11 -7.96
CA ASP A 123 -19.79 -18.82 -6.86
C ASP A 123 -18.67 -19.87 -6.81
N SER A 124 -17.96 -20.03 -7.93
CA SER A 124 -16.91 -21.05 -8.07
C SER A 124 -15.73 -20.53 -8.88
N TYR A 125 -14.61 -21.24 -8.80
CA TYR A 125 -13.43 -20.98 -9.63
C TYR A 125 -13.21 -22.13 -10.62
N VAL A 126 -12.83 -21.80 -11.84
CA VAL A 126 -12.41 -22.78 -12.87
C VAL A 126 -10.88 -22.74 -12.94
N CYS A 127 -10.24 -23.89 -12.76
CA CYS A 127 -8.79 -23.99 -12.84
C CYS A 127 -8.31 -24.01 -14.31
N PRO A 128 -7.00 -23.81 -14.59
CA PRO A 128 -6.43 -23.85 -15.94
C PRO A 128 -6.65 -25.18 -16.71
N GLU A 129 -7.00 -26.26 -16.00
CA GLU A 129 -7.37 -27.57 -16.60
C GLU A 129 -8.90 -27.73 -16.75
N GLY A 130 -9.66 -26.64 -16.65
CA GLY A 130 -11.12 -26.66 -16.81
C GLY A 130 -11.91 -27.26 -15.63
N LYS A 131 -11.26 -27.66 -14.54
CA LYS A 131 -11.94 -28.26 -13.39
C LYS A 131 -12.44 -27.18 -12.43
N ARG A 132 -13.60 -27.44 -11.84
CA ARG A 132 -14.31 -26.49 -10.96
C ARG A 132 -13.92 -26.66 -9.49
N LEU A 133 -13.65 -25.54 -8.84
CA LEU A 133 -13.48 -25.43 -7.39
C LEU A 133 -14.72 -24.73 -6.83
N VAL A 134 -15.48 -25.43 -6.02
CA VAL A 134 -16.73 -24.92 -5.44
C VAL A 134 -16.48 -24.33 -4.05
N TYR A 135 -17.29 -23.35 -3.66
CA TYR A 135 -17.28 -22.83 -2.31
C TYR A 135 -17.45 -23.98 -1.31
N TRP A 136 -16.59 -24.02 -0.31
CA TRP A 136 -16.62 -25.04 0.74
C TRP A 136 -16.96 -24.46 2.10
N LYS A 137 -16.28 -23.39 2.51
CA LYS A 137 -16.49 -22.73 3.79
C LYS A 137 -15.84 -21.34 3.84
N THR A 138 -16.24 -20.55 4.82
CA THR A 138 -15.51 -19.35 5.21
C THR A 138 -14.59 -19.67 6.38
N ARG A 139 -13.34 -19.25 6.27
CA ARG A 139 -12.38 -19.25 7.38
C ARG A 139 -12.26 -17.84 7.90
N THR A 140 -12.57 -17.64 9.17
CA THR A 140 -12.27 -16.40 9.89
C THR A 140 -11.08 -16.65 10.76
N ASN A 141 -10.05 -15.81 10.64
CA ASN A 141 -8.92 -15.85 11.55
C ASN A 141 -8.86 -14.52 12.29
N LYS A 142 -8.82 -14.58 13.62
CA LYS A 142 -8.61 -13.44 14.50
C LYS A 142 -7.29 -13.63 15.20
N THR A 143 -6.32 -12.79 14.88
CA THR A 143 -5.17 -12.54 15.75
C THR A 143 -5.38 -11.16 16.39
N ASP A 144 -4.70 -10.85 17.49
CA ASP A 144 -4.86 -9.59 18.22
C ASP A 144 -4.69 -8.33 17.34
N SER A 145 -4.02 -8.47 16.20
CA SER A 145 -3.74 -7.38 15.27
C SER A 145 -4.40 -7.50 13.90
N ARG A 146 -5.03 -8.65 13.54
CA ARG A 146 -5.59 -8.87 12.20
C ARG A 146 -6.83 -9.75 12.24
N GLN A 147 -7.90 -9.27 11.63
CA GLN A 147 -9.07 -10.07 11.31
C GLN A 147 -9.15 -10.21 9.79
N TRP A 148 -9.21 -11.46 9.30
CA TRP A 148 -9.40 -11.73 7.87
C TRP A 148 -10.39 -12.87 7.67
N ASN A 149 -11.24 -12.67 6.69
CA ASN A 149 -12.26 -13.62 6.29
C ASN A 149 -11.92 -14.09 4.88
N HIS A 150 -11.64 -15.40 4.75
CA HIS A 150 -11.39 -16.03 3.47
C HIS A 150 -12.52 -16.97 3.11
N LYS A 151 -13.06 -16.81 1.90
CA LYS A 151 -13.81 -17.88 1.25
C LYS A 151 -12.81 -18.95 0.80
N VAL A 152 -13.09 -20.20 1.12
CA VAL A 152 -12.30 -21.36 0.69
C VAL A 152 -13.06 -22.06 -0.43
N TYR A 153 -12.44 -22.13 -1.59
CA TYR A 153 -12.96 -22.89 -2.74
C TYR A 153 -12.14 -24.18 -2.91
N ARG A 154 -12.81 -25.32 -3.07
CA ARG A 154 -12.18 -26.62 -3.08
C ARG A 154 -12.51 -27.41 -4.33
N GLY A 155 -11.48 -27.98 -5.01
CA GLY A 155 -11.64 -28.79 -6.18
C GLY A 155 -11.86 -30.26 -5.85
N ARG A 156 -13.09 -30.76 -6.00
CA ARG A 156 -13.41 -32.17 -5.74
C ARG A 156 -12.76 -33.15 -6.74
N GLU A 157 -12.69 -32.74 -7.99
CA GLU A 157 -12.11 -33.53 -9.08
C GLU A 157 -10.57 -33.59 -9.09
N CYS A 158 -9.93 -32.81 -8.17
CA CYS A 158 -8.46 -32.77 -8.07
C CYS A 158 -7.85 -34.10 -7.67
N VAL A 159 -8.58 -34.99 -7.02
CA VAL A 159 -8.09 -36.31 -6.58
C VAL A 159 -7.62 -37.15 -7.76
N ALA A 160 -8.37 -37.13 -8.87
CA ALA A 160 -8.08 -37.86 -10.09
C ALA A 160 -7.35 -37.03 -11.15
N CYS A 161 -6.87 -35.82 -10.81
CA CYS A 161 -6.23 -34.93 -11.76
C CYS A 161 -4.78 -35.34 -12.04
N GLN A 162 -4.46 -35.63 -13.31
CA GLN A 162 -3.09 -35.99 -13.74
C GLN A 162 -2.07 -34.85 -13.47
N LYS A 163 -2.50 -33.60 -13.48
CA LYS A 163 -1.65 -32.43 -13.25
C LYS A 163 -1.58 -31.99 -11.77
N ARG A 164 -2.15 -32.78 -10.86
CA ARG A 164 -2.22 -32.42 -9.43
C ARG A 164 -0.86 -32.14 -8.81
N SER A 165 0.16 -32.96 -9.11
CA SER A 165 1.52 -32.80 -8.57
C SER A 165 2.16 -31.45 -8.93
N LEU A 166 1.83 -30.87 -10.08
CA LEU A 166 2.27 -29.55 -10.53
C LEU A 166 1.47 -28.41 -9.87
N CYS A 167 0.21 -28.70 -9.51
CA CYS A 167 -0.72 -27.69 -8.98
C CYS A 167 -0.70 -27.60 -7.45
N THR A 168 -0.65 -28.73 -6.75
CA THR A 168 -0.71 -28.76 -5.29
C THR A 168 -0.08 -30.02 -4.71
N LYS A 169 0.58 -29.86 -3.55
CA LYS A 169 1.09 -30.99 -2.76
C LYS A 169 -0.03 -31.67 -1.93
N ALA A 170 -1.17 -31.01 -1.74
CA ALA A 170 -2.29 -31.53 -0.99
C ALA A 170 -3.14 -32.50 -1.83
N LYS A 171 -4.02 -33.26 -1.17
CA LYS A 171 -4.95 -34.20 -1.83
C LYS A 171 -5.86 -33.51 -2.85
N VAL A 172 -6.25 -32.26 -2.57
CA VAL A 172 -7.07 -31.41 -3.44
C VAL A 172 -6.55 -29.98 -3.42
N ARG A 173 -6.79 -29.21 -4.46
CA ARG A 173 -6.50 -27.77 -4.48
C ARG A 173 -7.54 -27.03 -3.69
N GLU A 174 -7.07 -26.15 -2.80
CA GLU A 174 -7.88 -25.13 -2.13
C GLU A 174 -7.39 -23.75 -2.54
N LEU A 175 -8.32 -22.83 -2.83
CA LEU A 175 -8.06 -21.42 -2.97
C LEU A 175 -8.62 -20.72 -1.75
N LEU A 176 -7.80 -19.90 -1.10
CA LEU A 176 -8.20 -19.02 -0.02
C LEU A 176 -8.29 -17.61 -0.59
N ILE A 177 -9.49 -17.11 -0.77
CA ILE A 177 -9.75 -15.80 -1.36
C ILE A 177 -10.30 -14.88 -0.28
N ASP A 178 -9.63 -13.75 -0.03
CA ASP A 178 -10.15 -12.73 0.88
C ASP A 178 -11.48 -12.20 0.32
N ILE A 179 -12.45 -11.97 1.19
CA ILE A 179 -13.77 -11.46 0.75
C ILE A 179 -13.65 -10.08 0.08
N ARG A 180 -12.55 -9.37 0.32
CA ARG A 180 -12.22 -8.04 -0.26
C ARG A 180 -11.37 -8.14 -1.54
N GLU A 181 -11.10 -9.35 -2.04
CA GLU A 181 -10.36 -9.55 -3.30
C GLU A 181 -10.92 -8.70 -4.46
N PRO A 182 -12.26 -8.51 -4.61
CA PRO A 182 -12.78 -7.63 -5.66
C PRO A 182 -12.26 -6.19 -5.58
N LEU A 183 -11.99 -5.65 -4.38
CA LEU A 183 -11.43 -4.30 -4.21
C LEU A 183 -9.98 -4.25 -4.73
N LEU A 184 -9.20 -5.29 -4.46
CA LEU A 184 -7.84 -5.41 -4.99
C LEU A 184 -7.84 -5.49 -6.52
N GLN A 185 -8.71 -6.32 -7.11
CA GLN A 185 -8.81 -6.45 -8.56
C GLN A 185 -9.22 -5.13 -9.20
N LYS A 186 -10.24 -4.45 -8.67
CA LYS A 186 -10.65 -3.11 -9.10
C LYS A 186 -9.49 -2.11 -9.06
N MET A 187 -8.66 -2.13 -8.01
CA MET A 187 -7.48 -1.29 -7.89
C MET A 187 -6.42 -1.62 -8.95
N ARG A 188 -6.14 -2.91 -9.18
CA ARG A 188 -5.18 -3.36 -10.20
C ARG A 188 -5.61 -2.97 -11.61
N GLU A 189 -6.88 -3.18 -11.96
CA GLU A 189 -7.46 -2.78 -13.25
C GLU A 189 -7.36 -1.27 -13.45
N LYS A 190 -7.72 -0.49 -12.42
CA LYS A 190 -7.57 0.96 -12.44
C LYS A 190 -6.12 1.37 -12.71
N LEU A 191 -5.15 0.80 -12.01
CA LEU A 191 -3.73 1.12 -12.15
C LEU A 191 -3.12 0.69 -13.51
N ILE A 192 -3.74 -0.25 -14.22
CA ILE A 192 -3.33 -0.65 -15.58
C ILE A 192 -3.90 0.31 -16.63
N SER A 193 -5.04 0.95 -16.40
CA SER A 193 -5.63 1.91 -17.32
C SER A 193 -4.68 3.08 -17.58
N ASP A 194 -4.83 3.76 -18.72
CA ASP A 194 -3.96 4.91 -19.07
C ASP A 194 -4.09 6.06 -18.07
N GLU A 195 -5.31 6.32 -17.60
CA GLU A 195 -5.56 7.32 -16.58
C GLU A 195 -4.94 6.93 -15.24
N GLY A 196 -5.18 5.72 -14.76
CA GLY A 196 -4.64 5.24 -13.49
C GLY A 196 -3.12 5.19 -13.48
N ARG A 197 -2.52 4.80 -14.60
CA ARG A 197 -1.05 4.86 -14.79
C ARG A 197 -0.53 6.28 -14.65
N ARG A 198 -1.15 7.24 -15.35
CA ARG A 198 -0.76 8.64 -15.29
C ARG A 198 -0.88 9.18 -13.87
N LYS A 199 -2.02 8.96 -13.20
CA LYS A 199 -2.28 9.39 -11.83
C LYS A 199 -1.26 8.79 -10.83
N TYR A 200 -1.02 7.50 -10.91
CA TYR A 200 -0.02 6.85 -10.06
C TYR A 200 1.41 7.36 -10.33
N PHE A 201 1.74 7.63 -11.60
CA PHE A 201 3.06 8.13 -12.00
C PHE A 201 3.32 9.55 -11.50
N MET A 202 2.29 10.39 -11.39
CA MET A 202 2.39 11.74 -10.83
C MET A 202 3.00 11.76 -9.41
N ARG A 203 2.83 10.69 -8.63
CA ARG A 203 3.45 10.52 -7.32
C ARG A 203 4.96 10.78 -7.35
N GLN A 204 5.65 10.32 -8.39
CA GLN A 204 7.11 10.50 -8.52
C GLN A 204 7.51 11.98 -8.63
N TYR A 205 6.66 12.80 -9.21
CA TYR A 205 6.89 14.24 -9.34
C TYR A 205 6.41 15.05 -8.13
N ILE A 206 5.54 14.48 -7.33
CA ILE A 206 4.94 15.18 -6.18
C ILE A 206 5.70 14.87 -4.89
N ILE A 207 5.82 13.59 -4.49
CA ILE A 207 6.36 13.22 -3.19
C ILE A 207 7.87 12.93 -3.20
N GLU A 208 8.40 12.32 -4.26
CA GLU A 208 9.82 11.95 -4.31
C GLU A 208 10.76 13.16 -4.25
N PRO A 209 10.47 14.31 -4.92
CA PRO A 209 11.29 15.51 -4.80
C PRO A 209 11.35 16.06 -3.37
N VAL A 210 10.30 15.90 -2.57
CA VAL A 210 10.27 16.34 -1.17
C VAL A 210 11.34 15.60 -0.38
N PHE A 211 11.26 14.26 -0.34
CA PHE A 211 12.22 13.45 0.40
C PHE A 211 13.63 13.51 -0.21
N GLY A 212 13.72 13.58 -1.54
CA GLY A 212 14.99 13.77 -2.23
C GLY A 212 15.67 15.07 -1.81
N HIS A 213 14.93 16.19 -1.79
CA HIS A 213 15.45 17.48 -1.36
C HIS A 213 15.88 17.47 0.11
N LEU A 214 15.04 16.98 1.01
CA LEU A 214 15.36 16.90 2.44
C LEU A 214 16.61 16.05 2.69
N LYS A 215 16.73 14.88 2.09
CA LYS A 215 17.83 13.94 2.34
C LYS A 215 19.14 14.32 1.64
N PHE A 216 19.08 14.80 0.41
CA PHE A 216 20.28 14.99 -0.41
C PHE A 216 20.69 16.45 -0.57
N ASN A 217 19.74 17.39 -0.70
CA ASN A 217 20.10 18.79 -0.90
C ASN A 217 20.29 19.53 0.44
N VAL A 218 19.46 19.22 1.45
CA VAL A 218 19.57 19.83 2.79
C VAL A 218 20.39 18.97 3.74
N GLY A 219 20.58 17.68 3.42
CA GLY A 219 21.44 16.78 4.20
C GLY A 219 20.76 16.14 5.43
N TYR A 220 19.45 16.23 5.56
CA TYR A 220 18.69 15.59 6.65
C TYR A 220 18.61 14.06 6.48
N ARG A 221 19.74 13.39 6.72
CA ARG A 221 19.82 11.92 6.66
C ARG A 221 19.57 11.25 8.00
N ASN A 222 19.78 11.98 9.09
CA ASN A 222 19.57 11.51 10.46
C ASN A 222 18.87 12.64 11.24
N PHE A 223 18.06 12.26 12.22
CA PHE A 223 17.50 13.20 13.17
C PHE A 223 18.55 13.63 14.20
N LEU A 224 18.52 14.88 14.58
CA LEU A 224 19.37 15.43 15.64
C LEU A 224 18.78 15.17 17.03
N LEU A 225 17.45 15.12 17.10
CA LEU A 225 16.72 14.89 18.34
C LEU A 225 16.39 13.40 18.52
N ARG A 226 16.01 13.01 19.73
CA ARG A 226 15.65 11.64 20.13
C ARG A 226 14.31 11.65 20.84
N GLY A 227 13.58 10.51 20.74
CA GLY A 227 12.22 10.37 21.22
C GLY A 227 11.21 10.84 20.18
N LEU A 228 10.12 10.07 20.05
CA LEU A 228 9.13 10.24 18.97
C LEU A 228 8.58 11.67 18.89
N GLU A 229 8.24 12.27 20.02
CA GLU A 229 7.67 13.64 20.07
C GLU A 229 8.63 14.67 19.48
N LYS A 230 9.90 14.66 19.92
CA LYS A 230 10.93 15.60 19.46
C LYS A 230 11.30 15.39 18.00
N VAL A 231 11.42 14.11 17.58
CA VAL A 231 11.68 13.74 16.19
C VAL A 231 10.52 14.18 15.29
N CYS A 232 9.29 14.04 15.75
CA CYS A 232 8.12 14.51 15.02
C CYS A 232 8.12 16.04 14.88
N ALA A 233 8.50 16.78 15.93
CA ALA A 233 8.65 18.23 15.87
C ALA A 233 9.76 18.65 14.89
N GLU A 234 10.93 17.98 14.94
CA GLU A 234 12.04 18.21 13.99
C GLU A 234 11.59 17.96 12.55
N PHE A 235 10.89 16.85 12.28
CA PHE A 235 10.38 16.54 10.93
C PHE A 235 9.36 17.60 10.45
N LYS A 236 8.49 18.09 11.33
CA LYS A 236 7.54 19.17 11.00
C LYS A 236 8.26 20.47 10.64
N LEU A 237 9.34 20.82 11.34
CA LEU A 237 10.17 21.98 10.96
C LEU A 237 10.80 21.81 9.58
N MET A 238 11.27 20.61 9.23
CA MET A 238 11.75 20.32 7.88
C MET A 238 10.64 20.49 6.83
N CYS A 239 9.41 20.03 7.13
CA CYS A 239 8.25 20.23 6.27
C CYS A 239 7.91 21.71 6.07
N ILE A 240 7.97 22.51 7.13
CA ILE A 240 7.76 23.98 7.08
C ILE A 240 8.82 24.62 6.19
N GLY A 241 10.10 24.28 6.37
CA GLY A 241 11.19 24.79 5.52
C GLY A 241 10.99 24.49 4.04
N TRP A 242 10.55 23.26 3.72
CA TRP A 242 10.17 22.90 2.35
C TRP A 242 9.01 23.76 1.84
N ASN A 243 7.94 23.89 2.63
CA ASN A 243 6.74 24.64 2.24
C ASN A 243 7.06 26.11 1.98
N LEU A 244 7.83 26.77 2.83
CA LEU A 244 8.24 28.16 2.64
C LEU A 244 8.99 28.33 1.31
N LYS A 245 9.96 27.46 1.03
CA LYS A 245 10.68 27.48 -0.24
C LYS A 245 9.75 27.23 -1.44
N LYS A 246 8.79 26.31 -1.30
CA LYS A 246 7.84 26.00 -2.37
C LYS A 246 6.86 27.14 -2.60
N MET A 247 6.36 27.77 -1.56
CA MET A 247 5.47 28.94 -1.63
C MET A 247 6.16 30.12 -2.33
N LEU A 248 7.39 30.41 -1.96
CA LEU A 248 8.19 31.44 -2.67
C LEU A 248 8.32 31.15 -4.15
N LYS A 249 8.59 29.88 -4.52
CA LYS A 249 8.70 29.47 -5.92
C LYS A 249 7.36 29.59 -6.68
N LEU A 250 6.24 29.41 -6.00
CA LEU A 250 4.90 29.55 -6.56
C LEU A 250 4.41 31.01 -6.58
N GLY A 251 5.20 31.96 -6.09
CA GLY A 251 4.82 33.37 -6.01
C GLY A 251 3.74 33.66 -4.96
N ILE A 252 3.50 32.72 -4.03
CA ILE A 252 2.53 32.90 -2.95
C ILE A 252 3.12 33.87 -1.94
N ARG A 253 2.50 35.04 -1.77
CA ARG A 253 2.86 36.01 -0.73
C ARG A 253 2.09 35.71 0.54
N LEU A 254 2.80 35.64 1.67
CA LEU A 254 2.15 35.63 2.97
C LEU A 254 1.47 36.99 3.18
N ALA A 255 0.19 36.98 3.54
CA ALA A 255 -0.48 38.20 3.92
C ALA A 255 0.24 38.79 5.16
N THR A 256 0.76 39.98 5.03
CA THR A 256 1.19 40.73 6.20
C THR A 256 -0.06 41.18 6.96
N VAL A 257 -0.22 40.66 8.18
CA VAL A 257 -1.27 41.09 9.12
C VAL A 257 -0.93 42.47 9.62
#